data_8eb7f587a0e1c6eb2bcae1bca128bbc7
#
_entry.id   8eb7f587a0e1c6eb2bcae1bca128bbc7
#
_cell.length_a   1.000
_cell.length_b   1.000
_cell.length_c   1.000
_cell.angle_alpha   90.00
_cell.angle_beta   90.00
_cell.angle_gamma   90.00
#
_symmetry.space_group_name_H-M   'P 1'
#
loop_
_entity.id
_entity.type
_entity.pdbx_description
1 polymer ?
#
loop_
_entity_poly.entity_id
_entity_poly.type
_entity_poly.pdbx_seq_one_letter_code
_entity_poly.pdbx_strand_id
1 'polypeptide(L)'
;MSMKIKNADGIEIEQNWITHKFDKNPTYPFLVVDNWYTPEEEKAIWSELDLFKNMPDIHRAEDTIVAREKDGTAKGHSYRWYTANFYTRDVYDRMPIERMLYKVRSDEFRDLIDHCAPYKRSFKVSNKNTNLISYYESNDYYDSHFDSFAWTHLVWFYREPKAFEGGDFYLEEPDVVVKCKHNRAIFFPCPYLHAVKPIKMLDETLPFGHGRWTIT
;
A
#
# COMPACT_ATOMS: atom_id res chain seq x y z
N MET A 1 0.14 -13.80 15.39
CA MET A 1 -0.03 -15.23 15.12
C MET A 1 1.05 -15.64 14.13
N SER A 2 1.91 -16.59 14.51
CA SER A 2 2.88 -17.16 13.56
C SER A 2 2.13 -18.17 12.68
N MET A 3 2.34 -18.11 11.38
CA MET A 3 1.79 -19.05 10.42
C MET A 3 2.85 -19.36 9.36
N LYS A 4 2.69 -20.47 8.70
CA LYS A 4 3.55 -20.86 7.59
C LYS A 4 2.83 -20.60 6.28
N ILE A 5 3.46 -19.87 5.38
CA ILE A 5 2.96 -19.63 4.03
C ILE A 5 4.01 -20.02 2.99
N LYS A 6 3.58 -20.37 1.79
CA LYS A 6 4.52 -20.63 0.69
C LYS A 6 4.85 -19.32 -0.03
N ASN A 7 6.13 -19.00 -0.15
CA ASN A 7 6.58 -17.84 -0.91
C ASN A 7 6.44 -18.06 -2.43
N ALA A 8 6.88 -17.08 -3.22
CA ALA A 8 6.80 -17.12 -4.68
C ALA A 8 7.58 -18.28 -5.32
N ASP A 9 8.55 -18.85 -4.62
CA ASP A 9 9.34 -20.01 -5.07
C ASP A 9 8.78 -21.34 -4.54
N GLY A 10 7.64 -21.31 -3.84
CA GLY A 10 7.01 -22.47 -3.21
C GLY A 10 7.69 -22.92 -1.91
N ILE A 11 8.63 -22.13 -1.39
CA ILE A 11 9.34 -22.41 -0.14
C ILE A 11 8.48 -21.97 1.03
N GLU A 12 8.32 -22.85 2.02
CA GLU A 12 7.60 -22.52 3.28
C GLU A 12 8.41 -21.52 4.10
N ILE A 13 7.80 -20.40 4.43
CA ILE A 13 8.37 -19.35 5.29
C ILE A 13 7.47 -19.10 6.48
N GLU A 14 8.07 -18.69 7.59
CA GLU A 14 7.35 -18.30 8.80
C GLU A 14 6.92 -16.83 8.68
N GLN A 15 5.63 -16.56 8.86
CA GLN A 15 5.02 -15.23 8.80
C GLN A 15 4.38 -14.87 10.12
N ASN A 16 4.74 -13.71 10.67
CA ASN A 16 4.28 -13.22 11.97
C ASN A 16 3.29 -12.06 11.84
N TRP A 17 2.19 -12.27 11.15
CA TRP A 17 1.14 -11.26 10.99
C TRP A 17 0.42 -10.96 12.29
N ILE A 18 0.24 -9.66 12.56
CA ILE A 18 -0.58 -9.15 13.66
C ILE A 18 -1.79 -8.45 13.05
N THR A 19 -2.96 -9.07 13.13
CA THR A 19 -4.20 -8.52 12.61
C THR A 19 -4.87 -7.60 13.63
N HIS A 20 -5.42 -6.49 13.16
CA HIS A 20 -6.18 -5.56 13.97
C HIS A 20 -7.66 -5.65 13.60
N LYS A 21 -8.50 -5.81 14.62
CA LYS A 21 -9.96 -5.77 14.46
C LYS A 21 -10.45 -4.36 14.77
N PHE A 22 -11.27 -3.85 13.88
CA PHE A 22 -11.95 -2.58 14.04
C PHE A 22 -13.45 -2.84 14.18
N ASP A 23 -13.92 -2.96 15.41
CA ASP A 23 -15.27 -3.44 15.74
C ASP A 23 -16.38 -2.42 15.46
N LYS A 24 -16.04 -1.23 14.96
CA LYS A 24 -16.99 -0.12 14.89
C LYS A 24 -18.08 -0.25 13.83
N ASN A 25 -17.85 -0.99 12.73
CA ASN A 25 -18.88 -1.12 11.71
C ASN A 25 -18.68 -2.36 10.83
N PRO A 26 -19.42 -3.45 11.09
CA PRO A 26 -19.35 -4.66 10.26
C PRO A 26 -19.86 -4.47 8.83
N THR A 27 -20.56 -3.36 8.53
CA THR A 27 -21.04 -3.03 7.20
C THR A 27 -19.90 -2.65 6.26
N TYR A 28 -18.79 -2.14 6.81
CA TYR A 28 -17.61 -1.69 6.06
C TYR A 28 -16.36 -2.46 6.48
N PRO A 29 -16.28 -3.75 6.12
CA PRO A 29 -15.14 -4.57 6.50
C PRO A 29 -13.87 -4.17 5.76
N PHE A 30 -12.78 -4.10 6.48
CA PHE A 30 -11.42 -3.93 5.98
C PHE A 30 -10.46 -4.68 6.91
N LEU A 31 -9.26 -4.95 6.46
CA LEU A 31 -8.25 -5.69 7.22
C LEU A 31 -6.99 -4.82 7.38
N VAL A 32 -6.46 -4.75 8.59
CA VAL A 32 -5.16 -4.14 8.89
C VAL A 32 -4.24 -5.19 9.47
N VAL A 33 -3.02 -5.29 8.93
CA VAL A 33 -2.03 -6.28 9.32
C VAL A 33 -0.68 -5.61 9.54
N ASP A 34 -0.09 -5.78 10.72
CA ASP A 34 1.30 -5.42 10.99
C ASP A 34 2.23 -6.59 10.64
N ASN A 35 3.49 -6.28 10.40
CA ASN A 35 4.53 -7.22 10.00
C ASN A 35 4.14 -7.97 8.72
N TRP A 36 3.66 -7.19 7.73
CA TRP A 36 3.20 -7.74 6.46
C TRP A 36 4.30 -8.49 5.71
N TYR A 37 5.51 -7.94 5.72
CA TYR A 37 6.68 -8.58 5.14
C TYR A 37 7.62 -9.12 6.23
N THR A 38 8.34 -10.18 5.92
CA THR A 38 9.46 -10.66 6.76
C THR A 38 10.66 -9.71 6.64
N PRO A 39 11.63 -9.75 7.56
CA PRO A 39 12.82 -8.90 7.46
C PRO A 39 13.61 -9.08 6.14
N GLU A 40 13.65 -10.30 5.60
CA GLU A 40 14.32 -10.61 4.33
C GLU A 40 13.57 -9.98 3.15
N GLU A 41 12.24 -10.05 3.17
CA GLU A 41 11.38 -9.42 2.16
C GLU A 41 11.47 -7.90 2.23
N GLU A 42 11.45 -7.31 3.43
CA GLU A 42 11.64 -5.88 3.63
C GLU A 42 12.96 -5.39 3.02
N LYS A 43 14.05 -6.13 3.24
CA LYS A 43 15.35 -5.81 2.66
C LYS A 43 15.31 -5.81 1.12
N ALA A 44 14.64 -6.78 0.53
CA ALA A 44 14.49 -6.87 -0.92
C ALA A 44 13.63 -5.71 -1.47
N ILE A 45 12.53 -5.37 -0.79
CA ILE A 45 11.66 -4.25 -1.14
C ILE A 45 12.42 -2.92 -1.04
N TRP A 46 13.20 -2.71 0.04
CA TRP A 46 14.01 -1.51 0.17
C TRP A 46 15.01 -1.33 -0.97
N SER A 47 15.62 -2.42 -1.44
CA SER A 47 16.53 -2.37 -2.59
C SER A 47 15.83 -1.87 -3.85
N GLU A 48 14.55 -2.25 -4.04
CA GLU A 48 13.75 -1.81 -5.18
C GLU A 48 13.25 -0.37 -5.00
N LEU A 49 12.81 0.03 -3.80
CA LEU A 49 12.44 1.42 -3.51
C LEU A 49 13.63 2.38 -3.68
N ASP A 50 14.83 1.97 -3.29
CA ASP A 50 16.06 2.75 -3.53
C ASP A 50 16.41 2.85 -5.02
N LEU A 51 16.05 1.85 -5.83
CA LEU A 51 16.15 1.94 -7.29
C LEU A 51 15.18 3.01 -7.82
N PHE A 52 13.89 2.94 -7.43
CA PHE A 52 12.88 3.92 -7.86
C PHE A 52 13.26 5.35 -7.47
N LYS A 53 13.76 5.55 -6.26
CA LYS A 53 14.25 6.86 -5.79
C LYS A 53 15.23 7.54 -6.75
N ASN A 54 16.02 6.76 -7.46
CA ASN A 54 17.07 7.25 -8.36
C ASN A 54 16.66 7.23 -9.84
N MET A 55 15.43 6.85 -10.16
CA MET A 55 14.94 6.85 -11.55
C MET A 55 14.64 8.27 -12.04
N PRO A 56 14.98 8.60 -13.30
CA PRO A 56 14.76 9.95 -13.87
C PRO A 56 13.27 10.27 -14.11
N ASP A 57 12.41 9.25 -14.30
CA ASP A 57 10.99 9.42 -14.64
C ASP A 57 10.10 9.42 -13.40
N ILE A 58 10.39 10.34 -12.49
CA ILE A 58 9.54 10.62 -11.35
C ILE A 58 8.39 11.53 -11.80
N HIS A 59 7.17 11.09 -11.58
CA HIS A 59 5.98 11.89 -11.86
C HIS A 59 5.40 12.45 -10.57
N ARG A 60 4.92 13.69 -10.61
CA ARG A 60 4.03 14.20 -9.58
C ARG A 60 2.61 13.67 -9.84
N ALA A 61 1.87 13.37 -8.77
CA ALA A 61 0.52 12.82 -8.88
C ALA A 61 -0.40 13.72 -9.73
N GLU A 62 -0.29 15.03 -9.56
CA GLU A 62 -1.05 16.04 -10.31
C GLU A 62 -0.84 15.98 -11.81
N ASP A 63 0.28 15.45 -12.28
CA ASP A 63 0.63 15.28 -13.70
C ASP A 63 0.23 13.91 -14.26
N THR A 64 -0.38 13.06 -13.43
CA THR A 64 -0.74 11.68 -13.79
C THR A 64 -2.25 11.45 -13.76
N ILE A 65 -2.66 10.18 -13.94
CA ILE A 65 -4.03 9.74 -13.71
C ILE A 65 -4.28 9.68 -12.20
N VAL A 66 -4.83 10.76 -11.66
CA VAL A 66 -5.19 10.92 -10.25
C VAL A 66 -6.66 11.34 -10.16
N ALA A 67 -7.32 11.04 -9.04
CA ALA A 67 -8.66 11.54 -8.79
C ALA A 67 -8.62 13.09 -8.80
N ARG A 68 -9.66 13.70 -9.39
CA ARG A 68 -9.76 15.15 -9.55
C ARG A 68 -11.09 15.67 -9.02
N GLU A 69 -11.09 16.92 -8.59
CA GLU A 69 -12.29 17.68 -8.33
C GLU A 69 -13.03 18.01 -9.64
N LYS A 70 -14.27 18.52 -9.52
CA LYS A 70 -15.10 18.88 -10.69
C LYS A 70 -14.48 19.98 -11.56
N ASP A 71 -13.66 20.82 -10.97
CA ASP A 71 -12.93 21.91 -11.66
C ASP A 71 -11.61 21.45 -12.29
N GLY A 72 -11.26 20.17 -12.15
CA GLY A 72 -10.04 19.58 -12.66
C GLY A 72 -8.84 19.61 -11.72
N THR A 73 -8.97 20.19 -10.52
CA THR A 73 -7.92 20.20 -9.50
C THR A 73 -7.59 18.77 -9.06
N ALA A 74 -6.31 18.41 -9.03
CA ALA A 74 -5.86 17.11 -8.56
C ALA A 74 -6.12 16.95 -7.05
N LYS A 75 -6.70 15.83 -6.66
CA LYS A 75 -6.92 15.47 -5.26
C LYS A 75 -5.68 14.97 -4.55
N GLY A 76 -4.68 14.49 -5.30
CA GLY A 76 -3.48 13.89 -4.74
C GLY A 76 -2.23 14.65 -5.11
N HIS A 77 -1.37 14.84 -4.12
CA HIS A 77 -0.02 15.38 -4.25
C HIS A 77 0.95 14.35 -3.67
N SER A 78 1.84 13.81 -4.51
CA SER A 78 2.85 12.84 -4.13
C SER A 78 3.75 12.56 -5.34
N TYR A 79 4.87 11.88 -5.12
CA TYR A 79 5.64 11.30 -6.22
C TYR A 79 5.09 9.92 -6.55
N ARG A 80 5.11 9.52 -7.83
CA ARG A 80 4.51 8.27 -8.30
C ARG A 80 5.36 7.54 -9.32
N TRP A 81 5.35 6.20 -9.21
CA TRP A 81 5.93 5.28 -10.19
C TRP A 81 4.93 4.15 -10.45
N TYR A 82 4.52 4.01 -11.69
CA TYR A 82 3.72 2.87 -12.13
C TYR A 82 4.69 1.75 -12.53
N THR A 83 4.74 0.65 -11.77
CA THR A 83 5.72 -0.42 -12.00
C THR A 83 5.65 -0.97 -13.42
N ALA A 84 4.47 -1.05 -14.02
CA ALA A 84 4.26 -1.49 -15.39
C ALA A 84 4.97 -0.63 -16.45
N ASN A 85 5.37 0.60 -16.13
CA ASN A 85 6.12 1.47 -17.06
C ASN A 85 7.63 1.17 -17.07
N PHE A 86 8.12 0.48 -16.02
CA PHE A 86 9.55 0.26 -15.80
C PHE A 86 9.96 -1.17 -16.07
N TYR A 87 9.02 -2.13 -15.96
CA TYR A 87 9.32 -3.53 -16.09
C TYR A 87 8.75 -4.13 -17.36
N THR A 88 9.62 -4.75 -18.16
CA THR A 88 9.19 -5.64 -19.23
C THR A 88 8.59 -6.90 -18.62
N ARG A 89 7.75 -7.59 -19.37
CA ARG A 89 7.00 -8.76 -18.86
C ARG A 89 7.90 -9.88 -18.32
N ASP A 90 9.07 -10.06 -18.88
CA ASP A 90 10.06 -11.08 -18.48
C ASP A 90 10.84 -10.69 -17.20
N VAL A 91 10.84 -9.40 -16.84
CA VAL A 91 11.47 -8.89 -15.63
C VAL A 91 10.47 -8.76 -14.48
N TYR A 92 9.22 -8.44 -14.81
CA TYR A 92 8.14 -8.16 -13.87
C TYR A 92 8.05 -9.20 -12.73
N ASP A 93 7.98 -10.49 -13.09
CA ASP A 93 7.85 -11.58 -12.12
C ASP A 93 9.12 -11.82 -11.26
N ARG A 94 10.20 -11.09 -11.50
CA ARG A 94 11.46 -11.20 -10.75
C ARG A 94 11.66 -10.06 -9.75
N MET A 95 10.91 -8.97 -9.90
CA MET A 95 11.06 -7.80 -9.05
C MET A 95 10.44 -8.04 -7.68
N PRO A 96 11.11 -7.62 -6.58
CA PRO A 96 10.68 -7.91 -5.21
C PRO A 96 9.24 -7.53 -4.93
N ILE A 97 8.81 -6.31 -5.26
CA ILE A 97 7.46 -5.83 -4.99
C ILE A 97 6.40 -6.71 -5.67
N GLU A 98 6.61 -7.05 -6.95
CA GLU A 98 5.70 -7.91 -7.71
C GLU A 98 5.67 -9.34 -7.15
N ARG A 99 6.82 -9.87 -6.81
CA ARG A 99 6.92 -11.22 -6.24
C ARG A 99 6.18 -11.35 -4.92
N MET A 100 6.11 -10.29 -4.10
CA MET A 100 5.41 -10.31 -2.81
C MET A 100 3.89 -10.41 -2.93
N LEU A 101 3.32 -10.28 -4.12
CA LEU A 101 1.88 -10.49 -4.37
C LEU A 101 1.41 -11.92 -4.11
N TYR A 102 2.31 -12.91 -3.98
CA TYR A 102 1.92 -14.25 -3.56
C TYR A 102 1.16 -14.25 -2.22
N LYS A 103 1.48 -13.29 -1.31
CA LYS A 103 0.85 -13.19 0.00
C LYS A 103 -0.66 -12.99 -0.09
N VAL A 104 -1.11 -12.05 -0.93
CA VAL A 104 -2.55 -11.78 -1.13
C VAL A 104 -3.26 -12.92 -1.87
N ARG A 105 -2.51 -13.85 -2.48
CA ARG A 105 -3.04 -15.03 -3.17
C ARG A 105 -3.00 -16.29 -2.31
N SER A 106 -2.33 -16.25 -1.16
CA SER A 106 -2.23 -17.40 -0.25
C SER A 106 -3.58 -17.76 0.36
N ASP A 107 -3.75 -19.02 0.74
CA ASP A 107 -4.97 -19.48 1.39
C ASP A 107 -5.10 -18.87 2.79
N GLU A 108 -3.97 -18.69 3.48
CA GLU A 108 -3.90 -18.06 4.79
C GLU A 108 -4.41 -16.61 4.76
N PHE A 109 -4.05 -15.84 3.72
CA PHE A 109 -4.59 -14.49 3.54
C PHE A 109 -6.08 -14.51 3.21
N ARG A 110 -6.52 -15.46 2.38
CA ARG A 110 -7.94 -15.61 2.05
C ARG A 110 -8.79 -15.90 3.28
N ASP A 111 -8.26 -16.66 4.24
CA ASP A 111 -8.94 -16.92 5.51
C ASP A 111 -9.03 -15.65 6.37
N LEU A 112 -8.00 -14.80 6.35
CA LEU A 112 -8.02 -13.52 7.06
C LEU A 112 -9.10 -12.56 6.53
N ILE A 113 -9.38 -12.57 5.24
CA ILE A 113 -10.41 -11.69 4.64
C ILE A 113 -11.83 -12.28 4.70
N ASP A 114 -12.02 -13.43 5.31
CA ASP A 114 -13.33 -14.10 5.41
C ASP A 114 -14.39 -13.24 6.09
N HIS A 115 -14.00 -12.39 7.05
CA HIS A 115 -14.90 -11.42 7.67
C HIS A 115 -15.39 -10.32 6.71
N CYS A 116 -14.72 -10.13 5.56
CA CYS A 116 -15.16 -9.25 4.47
C CYS A 116 -16.22 -9.93 3.57
N ALA A 117 -17.09 -10.76 4.14
CA ALA A 117 -17.98 -11.68 3.43
C ALA A 117 -18.76 -11.11 2.23
N PRO A 118 -19.35 -9.90 2.26
CA PRO A 118 -20.05 -9.38 1.10
C PRO A 118 -19.16 -9.22 -0.13
N TYR A 119 -17.88 -8.99 0.05
CA TYR A 119 -16.91 -8.67 -1.00
C TYR A 119 -15.96 -9.83 -1.33
N LYS A 120 -15.93 -10.88 -0.52
CA LYS A 120 -15.04 -12.05 -0.69
C LYS A 120 -15.14 -12.65 -2.09
N ARG A 121 -16.34 -12.70 -2.66
CA ARG A 121 -16.55 -13.27 -3.99
C ARG A 121 -15.83 -12.47 -5.07
N SER A 122 -15.85 -11.13 -5.00
CA SER A 122 -15.13 -10.28 -5.94
C SER A 122 -13.62 -10.46 -5.85
N PHE A 123 -13.09 -10.63 -4.63
CA PHE A 123 -11.68 -10.94 -4.45
C PHE A 123 -11.28 -12.28 -5.08
N LYS A 124 -12.08 -13.33 -4.87
CA LYS A 124 -11.79 -14.67 -5.42
C LYS A 124 -11.77 -14.72 -6.95
N VAL A 125 -12.49 -13.83 -7.62
CA VAL A 125 -12.50 -13.76 -9.09
C VAL A 125 -11.55 -12.72 -9.66
N SER A 126 -10.87 -11.95 -8.81
CA SER A 126 -9.86 -10.98 -9.24
C SER A 126 -8.63 -11.73 -9.77
N ASN A 127 -8.28 -11.47 -11.02
CA ASN A 127 -7.21 -12.17 -11.75
C ASN A 127 -6.14 -11.24 -12.30
N LYS A 128 -6.27 -9.93 -12.05
CA LYS A 128 -5.34 -8.90 -12.51
C LYS A 128 -5.00 -7.97 -11.35
N ASN A 129 -3.74 -7.61 -11.27
CA ASN A 129 -3.23 -6.59 -10.36
C ASN A 129 -2.47 -5.53 -11.15
N THR A 130 -2.30 -4.39 -10.53
CA THR A 130 -1.38 -3.33 -10.95
C THR A 130 -0.74 -2.78 -9.70
N ASN A 131 0.52 -2.39 -9.78
CA ASN A 131 1.23 -1.82 -8.67
C ASN A 131 1.60 -0.37 -8.96
N LEU A 132 1.40 0.44 -7.94
CA LEU A 132 1.78 1.84 -7.89
C LEU A 132 2.64 2.06 -6.66
N ILE A 133 3.79 2.66 -6.83
CA ILE A 133 4.61 3.14 -5.75
C ILE A 133 4.35 4.64 -5.62
N SER A 134 4.03 5.08 -4.41
CA SER A 134 3.87 6.51 -4.09
C SER A 134 4.83 6.90 -2.99
N TYR A 135 5.36 8.11 -3.08
CA TYR A 135 6.23 8.68 -2.06
C TYR A 135 5.75 10.09 -1.70
N TYR A 136 5.72 10.37 -0.41
CA TYR A 136 5.16 11.59 0.16
C TYR A 136 6.19 12.30 1.04
N GLU A 137 6.28 13.62 0.88
CA GLU A 137 7.06 14.55 1.69
C GLU A 137 6.16 15.63 2.29
N SER A 138 6.74 16.68 2.87
CA SER A 138 5.98 17.78 3.48
C SER A 138 4.96 18.37 2.52
N ASN A 139 3.73 18.54 3.03
CA ASN A 139 2.55 19.02 2.33
C ASN A 139 1.95 18.04 1.31
N ASP A 140 2.53 16.87 1.10
CA ASP A 140 1.91 15.84 0.27
C ASP A 140 0.75 15.17 1.00
N TYR A 141 -0.33 14.88 0.26
CA TYR A 141 -1.58 14.29 0.76
C TYR A 141 -2.34 13.60 -0.37
N TYR A 142 -3.46 12.98 -0.05
CA TYR A 142 -4.44 12.58 -1.02
C TYR A 142 -5.84 12.78 -0.42
N ASP A 143 -6.58 13.72 -0.97
CA ASP A 143 -7.95 14.01 -0.54
C ASP A 143 -8.89 12.84 -0.82
N SER A 144 -10.06 12.91 -0.22
CA SER A 144 -11.07 11.88 -0.30
C SER A 144 -11.39 11.46 -1.73
N HIS A 145 -11.23 10.18 -2.00
CA HIS A 145 -11.49 9.56 -3.29
C HIS A 145 -11.83 8.08 -3.11
N PHE A 146 -12.24 7.43 -4.18
CA PHE A 146 -12.32 5.97 -4.27
C PHE A 146 -11.47 5.48 -5.44
N ASP A 147 -10.99 4.26 -5.35
CA ASP A 147 -10.21 3.64 -6.40
C ASP A 147 -11.12 2.95 -7.43
N SER A 148 -10.64 2.84 -8.68
CA SER A 148 -11.42 2.28 -9.80
C SER A 148 -11.27 0.76 -9.96
N PHE A 149 -10.79 0.06 -8.93
CA PHE A 149 -10.59 -1.40 -8.91
C PHE A 149 -11.62 -2.11 -8.02
N ALA A 150 -11.50 -3.41 -7.85
CA ALA A 150 -12.34 -4.17 -6.92
C ALA A 150 -11.82 -4.07 -5.48
N TRP A 151 -10.48 -4.12 -5.33
CA TRP A 151 -9.79 -4.14 -4.05
C TRP A 151 -8.52 -3.32 -4.11
N THR A 152 -8.23 -2.62 -3.03
CA THR A 152 -6.96 -1.93 -2.79
C THR A 152 -6.22 -2.58 -1.63
N HIS A 153 -4.93 -2.79 -1.84
CA HIS A 153 -3.97 -3.23 -0.86
C HIS A 153 -2.86 -2.18 -0.77
N LEU A 154 -2.63 -1.64 0.41
CA LEU A 154 -1.59 -0.66 0.67
C LEU A 154 -0.62 -1.19 1.71
N VAL A 155 0.68 -0.99 1.51
CA VAL A 155 1.70 -1.23 2.53
C VAL A 155 2.55 0.01 2.67
N TRP A 156 2.80 0.43 3.92
CA TRP A 156 3.60 1.61 4.21
C TRP A 156 5.02 1.26 4.57
N PHE A 157 5.95 2.04 4.02
CA PHE A 157 7.37 1.97 4.31
C PHE A 157 7.90 3.35 4.67
N TYR A 158 8.84 3.40 5.60
CA TYR A 158 9.66 4.57 5.90
C TYR A 158 10.94 4.12 6.61
N ARG A 159 11.98 4.96 6.55
CA ARG A 159 13.24 4.71 7.26
C ARG A 159 13.06 4.97 8.74
N GLU A 160 13.62 4.12 9.57
CA GLU A 160 13.68 4.35 11.02
C GLU A 160 14.94 5.16 11.41
N PRO A 161 14.83 6.11 12.35
CA PRO A 161 13.61 6.54 13.01
C PRO A 161 12.66 7.27 12.05
N LYS A 162 11.33 7.20 12.29
CA LYS A 162 10.32 7.88 11.48
C LYS A 162 10.59 9.38 11.43
N ALA A 163 10.83 9.92 10.24
CA ALA A 163 11.28 11.29 10.01
C ALA A 163 10.14 12.28 9.71
N PHE A 164 8.87 11.88 9.91
CA PHE A 164 7.70 12.72 9.59
C PHE A 164 6.55 12.48 10.56
N GLU A 165 5.65 13.46 10.63
CA GLU A 165 4.34 13.38 11.26
C GLU A 165 3.24 13.31 10.18
N GLY A 166 2.02 12.90 10.56
CA GLY A 166 0.90 12.75 9.63
C GLY A 166 1.02 11.51 8.75
N GLY A 167 0.46 11.59 7.55
CA GLY A 167 0.43 10.48 6.60
C GLY A 167 -0.48 9.32 6.99
N ASP A 168 -1.35 9.52 7.98
CA ASP A 168 -2.34 8.52 8.38
C ASP A 168 -3.39 8.31 7.29
N PHE A 169 -3.92 7.11 7.23
CA PHE A 169 -4.94 6.72 6.27
C PHE A 169 -6.32 6.82 6.92
N TYR A 170 -7.27 7.44 6.24
CA TYR A 170 -8.63 7.62 6.72
C TYR A 170 -9.62 6.92 5.81
N LEU A 171 -10.46 6.05 6.38
CA LEU A 171 -11.63 5.45 5.75
C LEU A 171 -12.87 6.20 6.22
N GLU A 172 -13.58 6.85 5.30
CA GLU A 172 -14.68 7.77 5.65
C GLU A 172 -15.93 7.05 6.15
N GLU A 173 -16.42 6.05 5.43
CA GLU A 173 -17.68 5.39 5.78
C GLU A 173 -17.62 4.69 7.15
N PRO A 174 -16.55 3.93 7.48
CA PRO A 174 -16.42 3.38 8.82
C PRO A 174 -15.93 4.42 9.85
N ASP A 175 -15.57 5.63 9.43
CA ASP A 175 -14.98 6.70 10.26
C ASP A 175 -13.77 6.19 11.07
N VAL A 176 -12.78 5.63 10.37
CA VAL A 176 -11.60 5.03 10.98
C VAL A 176 -10.32 5.66 10.45
N VAL A 177 -9.47 6.09 11.37
CA VAL A 177 -8.08 6.47 11.06
C VAL A 177 -7.16 5.29 11.33
N VAL A 178 -6.48 4.84 10.29
CA VAL A 178 -5.42 3.83 10.38
C VAL A 178 -4.06 4.53 10.41
N LYS A 179 -3.37 4.42 11.53
CA LYS A 179 -2.06 5.05 11.72
C LYS A 179 -1.02 4.51 10.76
N CYS A 180 -0.30 5.41 10.10
CA CYS A 180 0.84 5.06 9.27
C CYS A 180 1.95 4.46 10.14
N LYS A 181 2.22 3.18 9.94
CA LYS A 181 3.27 2.42 10.62
C LYS A 181 4.08 1.65 9.59
N HIS A 182 5.40 1.58 9.80
CA HIS A 182 6.28 0.80 8.94
C HIS A 182 5.84 -0.66 8.86
N ASN A 183 5.87 -1.22 7.66
CA ASN A 183 5.49 -2.60 7.37
C ASN A 183 4.06 -2.97 7.84
N ARG A 184 3.15 -1.99 7.85
CA ARG A 184 1.71 -2.18 8.05
C ARG A 184 1.02 -2.19 6.71
N ALA A 185 0.17 -3.20 6.49
CA ALA A 185 -0.72 -3.31 5.36
C ALA A 185 -2.15 -2.95 5.74
N ILE A 186 -2.89 -2.38 4.80
CA ILE A 186 -4.35 -2.30 4.83
C ILE A 186 -4.91 -2.91 3.54
N PHE A 187 -6.03 -3.61 3.66
CA PHE A 187 -6.74 -4.22 2.56
C PHE A 187 -8.23 -3.89 2.68
N PHE A 188 -8.82 -3.30 1.62
CA PHE A 188 -10.20 -2.82 1.64
C PHE A 188 -10.83 -2.84 0.24
N PRO A 189 -12.18 -2.89 0.15
CA PRO A 189 -12.90 -2.74 -1.12
C PRO A 189 -12.75 -1.33 -1.68
N CYS A 190 -12.45 -1.21 -2.96
CA CYS A 190 -12.23 0.08 -3.64
C CYS A 190 -13.37 1.10 -3.59
N PRO A 191 -14.67 0.72 -3.51
CA PRO A 191 -15.74 1.70 -3.38
C PRO A 191 -15.74 2.53 -2.09
N TYR A 192 -14.89 2.21 -1.11
CA TYR A 192 -14.80 3.01 0.11
C TYR A 192 -14.07 4.32 -0.14
N LEU A 193 -14.71 5.42 0.27
CA LEU A 193 -14.04 6.73 0.29
C LEU A 193 -12.90 6.71 1.31
N HIS A 194 -11.74 7.14 0.85
CA HIS A 194 -10.55 7.16 1.68
C HIS A 194 -9.63 8.32 1.34
N ALA A 195 -8.80 8.69 2.30
CA ALA A 195 -7.86 9.79 2.18
C ALA A 195 -6.52 9.47 2.84
N VAL A 196 -5.48 10.17 2.41
CA VAL A 196 -4.17 10.23 3.08
C VAL A 196 -4.03 11.60 3.69
N LYS A 197 -3.90 11.67 5.01
CA LYS A 197 -3.70 12.93 5.73
C LYS A 197 -2.36 13.56 5.36
N PRO A 198 -2.26 14.90 5.35
CA PRO A 198 -1.01 15.58 5.01
C PRO A 198 0.18 15.10 5.83
N ILE A 199 1.34 15.13 5.21
CA ILE A 199 2.63 14.82 5.84
C ILE A 199 3.36 16.12 6.18
N LYS A 200 4.11 16.08 7.28
CA LYS A 200 5.07 17.10 7.68
C LYS A 200 6.37 16.42 8.03
N MET A 201 7.43 16.71 7.29
CA MET A 201 8.77 16.26 7.63
C MET A 201 9.23 16.92 8.94
N LEU A 202 9.90 16.17 9.80
CA LEU A 202 10.48 16.69 11.06
C LEU A 202 11.78 17.43 10.82
N ASP A 203 12.47 17.11 9.73
CA ASP A 203 13.68 17.76 9.27
C ASP A 203 13.65 17.84 7.73
N GLU A 204 13.44 19.04 7.22
CA GLU A 204 13.37 19.32 5.76
C GLU A 204 14.74 19.22 5.07
N THR A 205 15.83 19.06 5.80
CA THR A 205 17.19 18.89 5.24
C THR A 205 17.52 17.45 4.91
N LEU A 206 16.68 16.50 5.32
CA LEU A 206 16.88 15.09 5.00
C LEU A 206 16.77 14.85 3.48
N PRO A 207 17.61 13.98 2.93
CA PRO A 207 17.57 13.69 1.50
C PRO A 207 16.28 12.98 1.11
N PHE A 208 15.89 13.11 -0.15
CA PHE A 208 14.75 12.41 -0.75
C PHE A 208 14.77 10.91 -0.42
N GLY A 209 13.63 10.36 -0.03
CA GLY A 209 13.46 8.96 0.36
C GLY A 209 13.29 8.73 1.87
N HIS A 210 13.37 9.79 2.71
CA HIS A 210 13.13 9.71 4.15
C HIS A 210 11.66 9.94 4.55
N GLY A 211 10.80 10.34 3.63
CA GLY A 211 9.37 10.47 3.83
C GLY A 211 8.64 9.12 3.81
N ARG A 212 7.34 9.17 3.48
CA ARG A 212 6.43 8.02 3.50
C ARG A 212 6.35 7.35 2.13
N TRP A 213 6.79 6.12 2.03
CA TRP A 213 6.53 5.26 0.87
C TRP A 213 5.22 4.50 1.03
N THR A 214 4.53 4.26 -0.08
CA THR A 214 3.36 3.39 -0.14
C THR A 214 3.49 2.49 -1.36
N ILE A 215 3.31 1.20 -1.15
CA ILE A 215 3.19 0.21 -2.21
C ILE A 215 1.70 -0.13 -2.29
N THR A 216 1.10 0.14 -3.43
CA THR A 216 -0.34 -0.07 -3.68
C THR A 216 -0.52 -1.15 -4.69
#